data_031c0e2eaa851e024635222cea5c8420
#
_entry.id   031c0e2eaa851e024635222cea5c8420
#
_cell.length_a   1.000
_cell.length_b   1.000
_cell.length_c   1.000
_cell.angle_alpha   90.00
_cell.angle_beta   90.00
_cell.angle_gamma   90.00
#
_symmetry.space_group_name_H-M   'P 1'
#
loop_
_entity.id
_entity.type
_entity.pdbx_description
1 polymer ?
#
loop_
_entity_poly.entity_id
_entity_poly.type
_entity_poly.pdbx_seq_one_letter_code
_entity_poly.pdbx_strand_id
1 'polypeptide(L)'
;MADKRFADNVAEIRIEGHTSSLWNGAASADDAYFRNMELSQSRTRSTLEYVLLLPQVGAYKAWLTKKLPANGLSSSQPVLNADGSENVEASQRVEFRVRTNAEAKMEEIVEGQ
;
A
#
# COMPACT_ATOMS: atom_id res chain seq x y z
N MET A 1 -3.42 20.43 -6.84
CA MET A 1 -3.78 19.46 -5.84
C MET A 1 -3.78 20.05 -4.45
N ALA A 2 -2.90 20.74 -4.04
CA ALA A 2 -2.80 20.94 -2.61
C ALA A 2 -3.61 22.12 -2.13
N ASP A 3 -4.88 21.92 -1.90
CA ASP A 3 -5.55 22.71 -0.90
C ASP A 3 -4.75 22.54 0.39
N LYS A 4 -4.30 23.63 0.96
CA LYS A 4 -3.49 23.62 2.19
C LYS A 4 -4.22 22.91 3.33
N ARG A 5 -5.54 23.05 3.43
CA ARG A 5 -6.33 22.36 4.45
C ARG A 5 -6.29 20.84 4.28
N PHE A 6 -6.33 20.37 3.04
CA PHE A 6 -6.17 18.94 2.76
C PHE A 6 -4.77 18.48 3.17
N ALA A 7 -3.74 19.19 2.74
CA ALA A 7 -2.36 18.84 3.07
C ALA A 7 -2.09 18.83 4.57
N ASP A 8 -2.65 19.79 5.31
CA ASP A 8 -2.47 19.88 6.75
C ASP A 8 -3.22 18.81 7.52
N ASN A 9 -4.25 18.19 6.92
CA ASN A 9 -5.06 17.15 7.57
C ASN A 9 -4.66 15.73 7.19
N VAL A 10 -3.68 15.55 6.30
CA VAL A 10 -3.20 14.24 5.88
C VAL A 10 -1.94 13.87 6.66
N ALA A 11 -2.00 12.78 7.42
CA ALA A 11 -0.84 12.23 8.12
C ALA A 11 0.07 11.49 7.13
N GLU A 12 -0.51 10.67 6.25
CA GLU A 12 0.23 9.98 5.21
C GLU A 12 -0.69 9.54 4.08
N ILE A 13 -0.09 9.31 2.91
CA ILE A 13 -0.73 8.63 1.77
C ILE A 13 0.09 7.36 1.56
N ARG A 14 -0.49 6.20 1.80
CA ARG A 14 0.21 4.93 1.78
C ARG A 14 -0.02 4.20 0.47
N ILE A 15 1.05 3.72 -0.17
CA ILE A 15 0.97 2.81 -1.31
C ILE A 15 1.18 1.39 -0.78
N GLU A 16 0.21 0.51 -1.03
CA GLU A 16 0.26 -0.88 -0.59
C GLU A 16 0.15 -1.82 -1.78
N GLY A 17 1.20 -2.59 -2.04
CA GLY A 17 1.17 -3.64 -3.05
C GLY A 17 0.73 -4.95 -2.42
N HIS A 18 -0.24 -5.61 -3.06
CA HIS A 18 -0.81 -6.88 -2.61
C HIS A 18 -0.73 -7.91 -3.72
N THR A 19 -0.65 -9.18 -3.32
CA THR A 19 -0.65 -10.30 -4.25
C THR A 19 -1.69 -11.34 -3.81
N SER A 20 -1.95 -12.31 -4.69
CA SER A 20 -2.61 -13.55 -4.27
C SER A 20 -1.61 -14.43 -3.53
N SER A 21 -2.09 -15.52 -2.92
CA SER A 21 -1.24 -16.51 -2.26
C SER A 21 -0.57 -17.48 -3.24
N LEU A 22 -0.93 -17.42 -4.53
CA LEU A 22 -0.46 -18.36 -5.53
C LEU A 22 0.88 -17.94 -6.14
N TRP A 23 1.75 -18.94 -6.35
CA TRP A 23 2.97 -18.77 -7.11
C TRP A 23 3.27 -20.09 -7.83
N ASN A 24 3.25 -20.09 -9.16
CA ASN A 24 3.54 -21.27 -9.95
C ASN A 24 4.98 -21.72 -9.73
N GLY A 25 5.16 -23.00 -9.45
CA GLY A 25 6.49 -23.58 -9.21
C GLY A 25 7.04 -23.32 -7.81
N ALA A 26 6.25 -22.79 -6.90
CA ALA A 26 6.68 -22.63 -5.51
C ALA A 26 6.86 -23.98 -4.84
N ALA A 27 7.92 -24.10 -4.04
CA ALA A 27 8.24 -25.33 -3.33
C ALA A 27 7.33 -25.57 -2.11
N SER A 28 6.76 -24.49 -1.57
CA SER A 28 5.91 -24.51 -0.36
C SER A 28 5.06 -23.26 -0.29
N ALA A 29 4.14 -23.21 0.67
CA ALA A 29 3.36 -22.01 0.96
C ALA A 29 4.27 -20.86 1.40
N ASP A 30 5.29 -21.15 2.20
CA ASP A 30 6.27 -20.15 2.62
C ASP A 30 7.05 -19.59 1.44
N ASP A 31 7.50 -20.46 0.54
CA ASP A 31 8.19 -20.03 -0.68
C ASP A 31 7.31 -19.11 -1.53
N ALA A 32 6.04 -19.47 -1.71
CA ALA A 32 5.08 -18.65 -2.43
C ALA A 32 4.92 -17.28 -1.76
N TYR A 33 4.83 -17.26 -0.44
CA TYR A 33 4.69 -16.01 0.32
C TYR A 33 5.91 -15.10 0.13
N PHE A 34 7.11 -15.64 0.21
CA PHE A 34 8.34 -14.85 0.07
C PHE A 34 8.52 -14.33 -1.36
N ARG A 35 8.20 -15.13 -2.37
CA ARG A 35 8.26 -14.67 -3.76
C ARG A 35 7.22 -13.59 -4.05
N ASN A 36 6.03 -13.72 -3.49
CA ASN A 36 4.99 -12.71 -3.60
C ASN A 36 5.36 -11.44 -2.83
N MET A 37 6.08 -11.54 -1.73
CA MET A 37 6.59 -10.38 -1.00
C MET A 37 7.56 -9.58 -1.88
N GLU A 38 8.50 -10.25 -2.52
CA GLU A 38 9.43 -9.62 -3.43
C GLU A 38 8.71 -8.93 -4.59
N LEU A 39 7.72 -9.61 -5.18
CA LEU A 39 6.93 -9.07 -6.28
C LEU A 39 6.13 -7.84 -5.84
N SER A 40 5.47 -7.92 -4.68
CA SER A 40 4.66 -6.79 -4.18
C SER A 40 5.52 -5.57 -3.84
N GLN A 41 6.71 -5.79 -3.29
CA GLN A 41 7.65 -4.71 -3.02
C GLN A 41 8.15 -4.06 -4.31
N SER A 42 8.46 -4.86 -5.32
CA SER A 42 8.90 -4.35 -6.62
C SER A 42 7.82 -3.52 -7.31
N ARG A 43 6.58 -4.01 -7.33
CA ARG A 43 5.44 -3.30 -7.91
C ARG A 43 5.15 -2.00 -7.16
N THR A 44 5.21 -2.04 -5.84
CA THR A 44 4.97 -0.86 -5.00
C THR A 44 6.03 0.20 -5.26
N ARG A 45 7.29 -0.19 -5.34
CA ARG A 45 8.39 0.73 -5.67
C ARG A 45 8.21 1.35 -7.04
N SER A 46 7.85 0.55 -8.05
CA SER A 46 7.62 1.06 -9.40
C SER A 46 6.47 2.07 -9.43
N THR A 47 5.41 1.82 -8.68
CA THR A 47 4.27 2.74 -8.55
C THR A 47 4.71 4.05 -7.90
N LEU A 48 5.49 3.97 -6.83
CA LEU A 48 6.04 5.14 -6.15
C LEU A 48 6.88 6.00 -7.09
N GLU A 49 7.80 5.37 -7.83
CA GLU A 49 8.65 6.06 -8.80
C GLU A 49 7.82 6.73 -9.88
N TYR A 50 6.83 6.01 -10.41
CA TYR A 50 5.94 6.55 -11.44
C TYR A 50 5.22 7.81 -10.94
N VAL A 51 4.63 7.75 -9.74
CA VAL A 51 3.89 8.87 -9.17
C VAL A 51 4.80 10.09 -8.96
N LEU A 52 5.98 9.88 -8.37
CA LEU A 52 6.89 10.97 -8.05
C LEU A 52 7.52 11.61 -9.30
N LEU A 53 7.55 10.89 -10.42
CA LEU A 53 8.10 11.41 -11.68
C LEU A 53 7.04 12.03 -12.59
N LEU A 54 5.76 12.03 -12.19
CA LEU A 54 4.73 12.72 -12.97
C LEU A 54 4.99 14.23 -12.98
N PRO A 55 4.92 14.89 -14.14
CA PRO A 55 5.16 16.35 -14.21
C PRO A 55 4.22 17.16 -13.31
N GLN A 56 2.98 16.70 -13.16
CA GLN A 56 1.96 17.37 -12.34
C GLN A 56 2.32 17.37 -10.86
N VAL A 57 3.19 16.47 -10.44
CA VAL A 57 3.58 16.29 -9.03
C VAL A 57 4.79 17.14 -8.64
N GLY A 58 5.51 17.68 -9.62
CA GLY A 58 6.79 18.37 -9.38
C GLY A 58 6.75 19.42 -8.28
N ALA A 59 5.69 20.25 -8.25
CA ALA A 59 5.54 21.30 -7.25
C ALA A 59 5.25 20.75 -5.84
N TYR A 60 4.79 19.50 -5.73
CA TYR A 60 4.38 18.87 -4.46
C TYR A 60 5.31 17.77 -4.02
N LYS A 61 6.37 17.52 -4.76
CA LYS A 61 7.27 16.39 -4.55
C LYS A 61 7.86 16.35 -3.14
N ALA A 62 8.29 17.51 -2.64
CA ALA A 62 8.88 17.59 -1.31
C ALA A 62 7.87 17.23 -0.21
N TRP A 63 6.61 17.64 -0.36
CA TRP A 63 5.55 17.28 0.56
C TRP A 63 5.22 15.78 0.46
N LEU A 64 5.09 15.27 -0.76
CA LEU A 64 4.77 13.85 -0.99
C LEU A 64 5.84 12.93 -0.44
N THR A 65 7.12 13.25 -0.62
CA THR A 65 8.20 12.38 -0.11
C THR A 65 8.18 12.22 1.40
N LYS A 66 7.60 13.18 2.11
CA LYS A 66 7.42 13.08 3.57
C LYS A 66 6.17 12.31 3.97
N LYS A 67 5.21 12.16 3.07
CA LYS A 67 3.88 11.63 3.39
C LYS A 67 3.55 10.31 2.69
N LEU A 68 4.43 9.78 1.86
CA LEU A 68 4.12 8.69 0.93
C LEU A 68 4.96 7.43 1.20
N PRO A 69 4.69 6.70 2.29
CA PRO A 69 5.32 5.38 2.46
C PRO A 69 4.77 4.38 1.45
N ALA A 70 5.61 3.45 1.04
CA ALA A 70 5.26 2.43 0.07
C ALA A 70 5.70 1.07 0.59
N ASN A 71 4.76 0.13 0.70
CA ASN A 71 5.00 -1.18 1.28
C ASN A 71 4.43 -2.29 0.42
N GLY A 72 5.21 -3.34 0.21
CA GLY A 72 4.73 -4.59 -0.34
C GLY A 72 4.26 -5.49 0.79
N LEU A 73 3.05 -6.01 0.71
CA LEU A 73 2.41 -6.79 1.76
C LEU A 73 2.22 -8.26 1.41
N SER A 74 2.72 -8.70 0.24
CA SER A 74 2.56 -10.06 -0.24
C SER A 74 1.08 -10.48 -0.23
N SER A 75 0.78 -11.69 0.23
CA SER A 75 -0.58 -12.22 0.34
C SER A 75 -1.18 -12.08 1.74
N SER A 76 -0.66 -11.15 2.55
CA SER A 76 -1.09 -10.98 3.93
C SER A 76 -2.51 -10.43 4.07
N GLN A 77 -3.04 -9.77 3.05
CA GLN A 77 -4.38 -9.17 3.06
C GLN A 77 -5.17 -9.56 1.80
N PRO A 78 -5.59 -10.81 1.68
CA PRO A 78 -6.32 -11.28 0.50
C PRO A 78 -7.73 -10.70 0.44
N VAL A 79 -8.25 -10.57 -0.78
CA VAL A 79 -9.67 -10.31 -1.01
C VAL A 79 -10.39 -11.65 -1.03
N LEU A 80 -11.46 -11.75 -0.26
CA LEU A 80 -12.22 -13.00 -0.14
C LEU A 80 -13.52 -12.93 -0.93
N ASN A 81 -13.90 -14.07 -1.48
CA ASN A 81 -15.22 -14.28 -2.06
C ASN A 81 -16.26 -14.43 -0.95
N ALA A 82 -17.55 -14.41 -1.31
CA ALA A 82 -18.63 -14.53 -0.34
C ALA A 82 -18.60 -15.84 0.46
N ASP A 83 -18.01 -16.91 -0.11
CA ASP A 83 -17.89 -18.21 0.55
C ASP A 83 -16.64 -18.33 1.46
N GLY A 84 -15.85 -17.27 1.56
CA GLY A 84 -14.63 -17.24 2.37
C GLY A 84 -13.37 -17.68 1.63
N SER A 85 -13.48 -18.15 0.39
CA SER A 85 -12.31 -18.51 -0.40
C SER A 85 -11.61 -17.25 -0.93
N GLU A 86 -10.31 -17.38 -1.23
CA GLU A 86 -9.53 -16.28 -1.78
C GLU A 86 -9.97 -15.95 -3.20
N ASN A 87 -10.20 -14.66 -3.47
CA ASN A 87 -10.34 -14.15 -4.83
C ASN A 87 -8.95 -13.81 -5.35
N VAL A 88 -8.35 -14.73 -6.09
CA VAL A 88 -6.97 -14.62 -6.58
C VAL A 88 -6.76 -13.37 -7.42
N GLU A 89 -7.68 -13.11 -8.34
CA GLU A 89 -7.57 -11.99 -9.27
C GLU A 89 -7.70 -10.64 -8.54
N ALA A 90 -8.69 -10.50 -7.67
CA ALA A 90 -8.93 -9.27 -6.92
C ALA A 90 -7.85 -9.03 -5.85
N SER A 91 -7.17 -10.08 -5.37
CA SER A 91 -6.10 -9.96 -4.38
C SER A 91 -4.84 -9.33 -4.96
N GLN A 92 -4.64 -9.42 -6.27
CA GLN A 92 -3.48 -8.84 -6.98
C GLN A 92 -3.78 -7.38 -7.29
N ARG A 93 -3.32 -6.48 -6.42
CA ARG A 93 -3.67 -5.06 -6.55
C ARG A 93 -2.63 -4.14 -5.90
N VAL A 94 -2.69 -2.87 -6.29
CA VAL A 94 -2.01 -1.79 -5.58
C VAL A 94 -3.10 -0.85 -5.05
N GLU A 95 -3.04 -0.55 -3.77
CA GLU A 95 -3.99 0.37 -3.14
C GLU A 95 -3.29 1.64 -2.69
N PHE A 96 -4.01 2.76 -2.80
CA PHE A 96 -3.61 4.03 -2.21
C PHE A 96 -4.52 4.29 -1.01
N ARG A 97 -3.93 4.43 0.16
CA ARG A 97 -4.67 4.66 1.39
C ARG A 97 -4.28 6.00 1.99
N VAL A 98 -5.28 6.85 2.22
CA VAL A 98 -5.06 8.13 2.89
C VAL A 98 -5.34 7.96 4.38
N ARG A 99 -4.35 8.31 5.20
CA ARG A 99 -4.48 8.31 6.65
C ARG A 99 -4.54 9.76 7.11
N THR A 100 -5.61 10.12 7.78
CA THR A 100 -5.80 11.48 8.27
C THR A 100 -5.14 11.69 9.63
N ASN A 101 -4.94 12.93 10.03
CA ASN A 101 -4.44 13.25 11.36
C ASN A 101 -5.40 12.80 12.46
N ALA A 102 -6.70 12.83 12.20
CA ALA A 102 -7.69 12.33 13.15
C ALA A 102 -7.54 10.83 13.38
N GLU A 103 -7.34 10.05 12.31
CA GLU A 103 -7.11 8.60 12.41
C GLU A 103 -5.80 8.30 13.14
N ALA A 104 -4.74 9.04 12.84
CA ALA A 104 -3.45 8.87 13.51
C ALA A 104 -3.58 9.13 15.01
N LYS A 105 -4.31 10.16 15.41
CA LYS A 105 -4.54 10.49 16.81
C LYS A 105 -5.37 9.43 17.52
N MET A 106 -6.38 8.87 16.85
CA MET A 106 -7.18 7.78 17.41
C MET A 106 -6.32 6.53 17.65
N GLU A 107 -5.43 6.19 16.74
CA GLU A 107 -4.51 5.08 16.89
C GLU A 107 -3.58 5.28 18.10
N GLU A 108 -3.05 6.48 18.30
CA GLU A 108 -2.23 6.81 19.47
C GLU A 108 -3.00 6.60 20.77
N ILE A 109 -4.26 7.01 20.82
CA ILE A 109 -5.11 6.84 22.00
C ILE A 109 -5.31 5.35 22.28
N VAL A 110 -5.61 4.56 21.27
CA VAL A 110 -5.82 3.11 21.41
C VAL A 110 -4.54 2.41 21.84
N GLU A 111 -3.40 2.74 21.23
CA GLU A 111 -2.10 2.15 21.57
C GLU A 111 -1.65 2.55 22.98
N GLY A 112 -2.02 3.73 23.45
CA GLY A 112 -1.67 4.24 24.75
C GLY A 112 -2.43 3.60 25.91
N GLN A 113 -3.37 2.71 25.62
CA GLN A 113 -4.12 1.96 26.61
C GLN A 113 -3.50 0.58 26.86
#